data_1e9534a6613a9a96c04f059548f35409
#
_entry.id   1e9534a6613a9a96c04f059548f35409
#
_cell.length_a   1.000
_cell.length_b   1.000
_cell.length_c   1.000
_cell.angle_alpha   90.00
_cell.angle_beta   90.00
_cell.angle_gamma   90.00
#
_symmetry.space_group_name_H-M   'P 1'
#
loop_
_entity.id
_entity.type
_entity.pdbx_description
1 polymer ?
#
loop_
_entity_poly.entity_id
_entity_poly.type
_entity_poly.pdbx_seq_one_letter_code
_entity_poly.pdbx_strand_id
1 'polypeptide(L)'
;LMLKMHILGTLLKLIKISNMNLIKIKNKIQTFNKNISIEGDKSLSIRWALIASQSQSKSRSINLLLSDDVINTLKCLRKLGVKIKISKNFCEINGVGLNGFKYKKNLILNAGNSGTLGRLIMGLLIHSRGTIKLKGDNSLSKRDFLRIIKPLKKFGANFTSNSGKLPIKIRGTNNPKPIVYNETRGSAQVKSSVMLAALNTDGETLIKAKKSRNHSELLFKYLKLPIKVEKKKNHDLIKIKGKKKIPSLNYKIPSDISSCAFFIVLTILSKNSKLKIRNVNINPSRIGMLHILKLMGVKIKKTNLREYKGEFLADLIIRSTKKIKAINCSSKLNSSAIDEFLLIFLVAAKAKGVSYFRNLSELNEKESPRLKWGSKILNKMGIRNILTNKSIKIYGNPNLEIKKKIVIKNFLKDHRVFMTSVIAALIFGGDWSIANKEAIKTSFPSFLKKIKYLGAKIH
;
A
#
# COMPACT_ATOMS: atom_id res chain seq x y z
N LEU A 1 -21.45 -17.36 -43.23
CA LEU A 1 -21.67 -15.92 -42.98
C LEU A 1 -21.91 -15.65 -41.48
N MET A 2 -22.81 -16.38 -40.80
CA MET A 2 -23.13 -16.19 -39.36
C MET A 2 -21.93 -16.33 -38.43
N LEU A 3 -21.03 -17.29 -38.64
CA LEU A 3 -19.85 -17.48 -37.81
C LEU A 3 -18.86 -16.30 -37.92
N LYS A 4 -18.67 -15.74 -39.12
CA LYS A 4 -17.86 -14.52 -39.35
C LYS A 4 -18.46 -13.29 -38.67
N MET A 5 -19.79 -13.12 -38.68
CA MET A 5 -20.45 -12.02 -37.97
C MET A 5 -20.36 -12.16 -36.46
N HIS A 6 -20.44 -13.37 -35.90
CA HIS A 6 -20.28 -13.61 -34.47
C HIS A 6 -18.84 -13.33 -33.98
N ILE A 7 -17.83 -13.75 -34.75
CA ILE A 7 -16.40 -13.46 -34.47
C ILE A 7 -16.15 -11.95 -34.57
N LEU A 8 -16.69 -11.26 -35.61
CA LEU A 8 -16.54 -9.81 -35.75
C LEU A 8 -17.22 -9.05 -34.61
N GLY A 9 -18.43 -9.45 -34.19
CA GLY A 9 -19.13 -8.89 -33.05
C GLY A 9 -18.41 -9.07 -31.73
N THR A 10 -17.78 -10.25 -31.54
CA THR A 10 -16.94 -10.53 -30.36
C THR A 10 -15.63 -9.74 -30.36
N LEU A 11 -14.98 -9.59 -31.52
CA LEU A 11 -13.79 -8.75 -31.70
C LEU A 11 -14.10 -7.26 -31.46
N LEU A 12 -15.23 -6.74 -32.02
CA LEU A 12 -15.69 -5.38 -31.80
C LEU A 12 -16.03 -5.11 -30.30
N LYS A 13 -16.67 -6.07 -29.61
CA LYS A 13 -16.88 -6.01 -28.16
C LYS A 13 -15.55 -6.01 -27.39
N LEU A 14 -14.61 -6.85 -27.74
CA LEU A 14 -13.28 -6.90 -27.13
C LEU A 14 -12.48 -5.61 -27.38
N ILE A 15 -12.55 -5.04 -28.59
CA ILE A 15 -11.94 -3.74 -28.94
C ILE A 15 -12.62 -2.60 -28.16
N LYS A 16 -13.96 -2.61 -28.06
CA LYS A 16 -14.72 -1.60 -27.30
C LYS A 16 -14.44 -1.68 -25.78
N ILE A 17 -14.33 -2.89 -25.22
CA ILE A 17 -13.95 -3.11 -23.81
C ILE A 17 -12.50 -2.72 -23.56
N SER A 18 -11.58 -2.98 -24.49
CA SER A 18 -10.18 -2.56 -24.41
C SER A 18 -10.03 -1.02 -24.43
N ASN A 19 -10.84 -0.33 -25.24
CA ASN A 19 -10.83 1.14 -25.33
C ASN A 19 -11.49 1.81 -24.11
N MET A 20 -12.46 1.19 -23.45
CA MET A 20 -13.13 1.74 -22.25
C MET A 20 -12.22 1.78 -20.99
N ASN A 21 -11.12 1.00 -20.97
CA ASN A 21 -10.18 0.93 -19.85
C ASN A 21 -8.86 1.69 -20.09
N LEU A 22 -8.82 2.50 -21.13
CA LEU A 22 -7.64 3.26 -21.52
C LEU A 22 -7.87 4.75 -21.23
N ILE A 23 -6.85 5.44 -20.76
CA ILE A 23 -6.84 6.90 -20.69
C ILE A 23 -5.81 7.47 -21.65
N LYS A 24 -6.11 8.65 -22.20
CA LYS A 24 -5.19 9.41 -23.06
C LYS A 24 -4.84 10.73 -22.41
N ILE A 25 -3.55 11.08 -22.41
CA ILE A 25 -3.02 12.33 -21.88
C ILE A 25 -2.07 12.92 -22.91
N LYS A 26 -2.41 14.09 -23.45
CA LYS A 26 -1.63 14.77 -24.49
C LYS A 26 -0.96 16.05 -23.97
N ASN A 27 -1.51 16.63 -22.90
CA ASN A 27 -1.07 17.93 -22.42
C ASN A 27 -0.38 17.83 -21.06
N LYS A 28 0.70 18.60 -20.87
CA LYS A 28 1.26 18.83 -19.55
C LYS A 28 0.24 19.54 -18.66
N ILE A 29 0.31 19.28 -17.35
CA ILE A 29 -0.46 20.04 -16.38
C ILE A 29 0.02 21.48 -16.35
N GLN A 30 -0.94 22.39 -16.25
CA GLN A 30 -0.63 23.82 -16.08
C GLN A 30 -0.29 24.14 -14.63
N THR A 31 0.12 25.38 -14.38
CA THR A 31 0.35 25.92 -13.04
C THR A 31 -0.89 25.84 -12.17
N PHE A 32 -0.73 25.42 -10.94
CA PHE A 32 -1.81 25.35 -9.97
C PHE A 32 -1.39 25.82 -8.57
N ASN A 33 -2.33 26.41 -7.84
CA ASN A 33 -2.21 26.74 -6.41
C ASN A 33 -3.48 26.23 -5.72
N LYS A 34 -3.41 25.08 -5.08
CA LYS A 34 -4.59 24.38 -4.56
C LYS A 34 -4.34 23.80 -3.17
N ASN A 35 -5.45 23.54 -2.47
CA ASN A 35 -5.49 22.75 -1.23
C ASN A 35 -6.27 21.47 -1.50
N ILE A 36 -5.74 20.33 -1.07
CA ILE A 36 -6.42 19.04 -1.19
C ILE A 36 -6.40 18.27 0.12
N SER A 37 -7.41 17.40 0.27
CA SER A 37 -7.41 16.33 1.25
C SER A 37 -7.30 15.00 0.51
N ILE A 38 -6.53 14.08 1.07
CA ILE A 38 -6.36 12.73 0.53
C ILE A 38 -7.11 11.78 1.45
N GLU A 39 -7.69 10.74 0.89
CA GLU A 39 -8.38 9.69 1.63
C GLU A 39 -7.45 9.01 2.63
N GLY A 40 -8.05 8.32 3.58
CA GLY A 40 -7.36 7.66 4.67
C GLY A 40 -6.32 6.64 4.21
N ASP A 41 -5.28 6.46 5.02
CA ASP A 41 -4.22 5.49 4.80
C ASP A 41 -4.80 4.07 4.68
N LYS A 42 -4.48 3.38 3.57
CA LYS A 42 -4.94 2.03 3.28
C LYS A 42 -4.51 1.02 4.35
N SER A 43 -3.24 1.10 4.75
CA SER A 43 -2.67 0.19 5.73
C SER A 43 -3.29 0.36 7.12
N LEU A 44 -3.60 1.61 7.51
CA LEU A 44 -4.31 1.92 8.73
C LEU A 44 -5.79 1.56 8.65
N SER A 45 -6.45 1.79 7.51
CA SER A 45 -7.86 1.40 7.30
C SER A 45 -8.06 -0.10 7.50
N ILE A 46 -7.19 -0.93 6.89
CA ILE A 46 -7.25 -2.39 7.05
C ILE A 46 -6.97 -2.79 8.51
N ARG A 47 -5.93 -2.21 9.14
CA ARG A 47 -5.59 -2.51 10.54
C ARG A 47 -6.69 -2.09 11.50
N TRP A 48 -7.27 -0.90 11.30
CA TRP A 48 -8.40 -0.45 12.08
C TRP A 48 -9.55 -1.46 12.01
N ALA A 49 -9.93 -1.89 10.82
CA ALA A 49 -11.03 -2.86 10.65
C ALA A 49 -10.75 -4.20 11.33
N LEU A 50 -9.54 -4.74 11.17
CA LEU A 50 -9.14 -6.00 11.79
C LEU A 50 -9.09 -5.91 13.31
N ILE A 51 -8.54 -4.83 13.88
CA ILE A 51 -8.47 -4.63 15.34
C ILE A 51 -9.85 -4.33 15.91
N ALA A 52 -10.64 -3.47 15.26
CA ALA A 52 -12.00 -3.16 15.68
C ALA A 52 -12.91 -4.38 15.72
N SER A 53 -12.70 -5.35 14.80
CA SER A 53 -13.43 -6.61 14.80
C SER A 53 -13.18 -7.47 16.05
N GLN A 54 -12.04 -7.30 16.70
CA GLN A 54 -11.63 -8.00 17.92
C GLN A 54 -12.00 -7.26 19.21
N SER A 55 -12.56 -6.06 19.12
CA SER A 55 -13.13 -5.34 20.26
C SER A 55 -14.41 -6.04 20.75
N GLN A 56 -14.77 -5.84 22.02
CA GLN A 56 -16.07 -6.26 22.56
C GLN A 56 -17.15 -5.19 22.40
N SER A 57 -16.82 -4.03 21.86
CA SER A 57 -17.71 -2.87 21.74
C SER A 57 -17.68 -2.30 20.33
N LYS A 58 -18.60 -1.35 20.08
CA LYS A 58 -18.70 -0.64 18.82
C LYS A 58 -17.49 0.27 18.61
N SER A 59 -16.85 0.15 17.45
CA SER A 59 -15.78 1.03 16.97
C SER A 59 -16.25 1.83 15.76
N ARG A 60 -15.88 3.12 15.70
CA ARG A 60 -16.24 4.01 14.59
C ARG A 60 -15.00 4.61 13.94
N SER A 61 -14.96 4.61 12.61
CA SER A 61 -13.93 5.33 11.87
C SER A 61 -14.51 6.37 10.94
N ILE A 62 -13.77 7.49 10.81
CA ILE A 62 -14.03 8.57 9.85
C ILE A 62 -12.88 8.56 8.84
N ASN A 63 -13.15 8.93 7.58
CA ASN A 63 -12.18 8.97 6.50
C ASN A 63 -11.56 7.58 6.20
N LEU A 64 -12.32 6.50 6.40
CA LEU A 64 -11.90 5.17 5.98
C LEU A 64 -11.73 5.15 4.46
N LEU A 65 -10.63 4.58 3.97
CA LEU A 65 -10.43 4.42 2.54
C LEU A 65 -11.40 3.35 1.98
N LEU A 66 -12.29 3.75 1.08
CA LEU A 66 -13.23 2.81 0.42
C LEU A 66 -12.64 2.26 -0.90
N SER A 67 -11.42 1.72 -0.83
CA SER A 67 -10.78 0.98 -1.93
C SER A 67 -11.14 -0.50 -1.89
N ASP A 68 -10.92 -1.21 -3.01
CA ASP A 68 -11.20 -2.65 -3.10
C ASP A 68 -10.50 -3.45 -1.98
N ASP A 69 -9.24 -3.09 -1.65
CA ASP A 69 -8.49 -3.74 -0.57
C ASP A 69 -9.20 -3.64 0.79
N VAL A 70 -9.73 -2.46 1.11
CA VAL A 70 -10.44 -2.21 2.38
C VAL A 70 -11.85 -2.80 2.34
N ILE A 71 -12.56 -2.65 1.22
CA ILE A 71 -13.90 -3.25 1.04
C ILE A 71 -13.83 -4.78 1.16
N ASN A 72 -12.83 -5.42 0.57
CA ASN A 72 -12.62 -6.86 0.72
C ASN A 72 -12.33 -7.25 2.17
N THR A 73 -11.63 -6.39 2.93
CA THR A 73 -11.43 -6.60 4.37
C THR A 73 -12.77 -6.59 5.11
N LEU A 74 -13.62 -5.59 4.87
CA LEU A 74 -14.94 -5.52 5.50
C LEU A 74 -15.85 -6.69 5.09
N LYS A 75 -15.80 -7.11 3.81
CA LYS A 75 -16.54 -8.29 3.31
C LYS A 75 -16.07 -9.58 4.00
N CYS A 76 -14.77 -9.78 4.19
CA CYS A 76 -14.23 -10.94 4.91
C CYS A 76 -14.69 -10.95 6.37
N LEU A 77 -14.63 -9.80 7.05
CA LEU A 77 -15.08 -9.67 8.43
C LEU A 77 -16.60 -9.93 8.58
N ARG A 78 -17.43 -9.44 7.65
CA ARG A 78 -18.88 -9.77 7.63
C ARG A 78 -19.11 -11.28 7.52
N LYS A 79 -18.36 -11.97 6.67
CA LYS A 79 -18.43 -13.44 6.55
C LYS A 79 -17.99 -14.17 7.81
N LEU A 80 -17.17 -13.54 8.64
CA LEU A 80 -16.76 -14.03 9.96
C LEU A 80 -17.75 -13.64 11.09
N GLY A 81 -18.93 -13.13 10.75
CA GLY A 81 -19.99 -12.78 11.69
C GLY A 81 -19.92 -11.39 12.29
N VAL A 82 -19.02 -10.53 11.80
CA VAL A 82 -18.90 -9.15 12.29
C VAL A 82 -19.96 -8.25 11.66
N LYS A 83 -20.77 -7.56 12.48
CA LYS A 83 -21.75 -6.58 12.01
C LYS A 83 -21.04 -5.26 11.65
N ILE A 84 -21.21 -4.80 10.40
CA ILE A 84 -20.52 -3.62 9.86
C ILE A 84 -21.53 -2.73 9.13
N LYS A 85 -21.60 -1.45 9.56
CA LYS A 85 -22.35 -0.39 8.88
C LYS A 85 -21.39 0.57 8.18
N ILE A 86 -21.62 0.81 6.89
CA ILE A 86 -20.85 1.77 6.08
C ILE A 86 -21.80 2.89 5.70
N SER A 87 -21.41 4.12 5.98
CA SER A 87 -22.10 5.36 5.58
C SER A 87 -21.13 6.25 4.78
N LYS A 88 -21.66 7.31 4.18
CA LYS A 88 -20.84 8.27 3.41
C LYS A 88 -19.67 8.85 4.21
N ASN A 89 -19.87 9.10 5.51
CA ASN A 89 -18.93 9.83 6.36
C ASN A 89 -18.21 8.95 7.39
N PHE A 90 -18.69 7.74 7.65
CA PHE A 90 -18.12 6.85 8.66
C PHE A 90 -18.34 5.36 8.37
N CYS A 91 -17.55 4.54 9.02
CA CYS A 91 -17.75 3.10 9.10
C CYS A 91 -17.81 2.69 10.58
N GLU A 92 -18.81 1.87 10.95
CA GLU A 92 -18.96 1.30 12.28
C GLU A 92 -18.79 -0.22 12.23
N ILE A 93 -18.07 -0.76 13.20
CA ILE A 93 -17.86 -2.18 13.40
C ILE A 93 -18.29 -2.53 14.82
N ASN A 94 -19.28 -3.43 14.95
CA ASN A 94 -19.56 -4.06 16.23
C ASN A 94 -18.59 -5.24 16.36
N GLY A 95 -17.55 -5.07 17.17
CA GLY A 95 -16.56 -6.11 17.39
C GLY A 95 -17.17 -7.33 18.10
N VAL A 96 -16.57 -8.48 17.89
CA VAL A 96 -17.03 -9.78 18.42
C VAL A 96 -16.14 -10.33 19.52
N GLY A 97 -15.10 -9.55 19.90
CA GLY A 97 -14.07 -9.95 20.88
C GLY A 97 -13.04 -10.92 20.30
N LEU A 98 -12.02 -11.20 21.11
CA LEU A 98 -11.00 -12.18 20.77
C LEU A 98 -11.65 -13.58 20.64
N ASN A 99 -11.32 -14.31 19.57
CA ASN A 99 -11.87 -15.62 19.23
C ASN A 99 -13.39 -15.63 19.01
N GLY A 100 -14.05 -14.47 18.90
CA GLY A 100 -15.50 -14.34 18.79
C GLY A 100 -16.07 -14.52 17.37
N PHE A 101 -15.27 -14.86 16.37
CA PHE A 101 -15.76 -15.08 15.02
C PHE A 101 -16.75 -16.24 14.93
N LYS A 102 -17.90 -15.98 14.29
CA LYS A 102 -18.97 -16.96 14.06
C LYS A 102 -19.22 -17.09 12.56
N TYR A 103 -19.11 -18.31 12.03
CA TYR A 103 -19.25 -18.56 10.60
C TYR A 103 -19.62 -20.04 10.33
N LYS A 104 -20.16 -20.30 9.14
CA LYS A 104 -20.50 -21.67 8.68
C LYS A 104 -19.23 -22.47 8.40
N LYS A 105 -19.29 -23.80 8.54
CA LYS A 105 -18.19 -24.70 8.16
C LYS A 105 -17.78 -24.47 6.70
N ASN A 106 -16.50 -24.72 6.38
CA ASN A 106 -15.92 -24.59 5.02
C ASN A 106 -16.05 -23.17 4.43
N LEU A 107 -15.87 -22.14 5.25
CA LEU A 107 -15.93 -20.74 4.84
C LEU A 107 -14.88 -20.40 3.77
N ILE A 108 -15.29 -19.66 2.73
CA ILE A 108 -14.38 -19.10 1.73
C ILE A 108 -14.26 -17.58 1.94
N LEU A 109 -13.06 -17.13 2.24
CA LEU A 109 -12.66 -15.72 2.31
C LEU A 109 -11.92 -15.32 1.03
N ASN A 110 -12.27 -14.16 0.46
CA ASN A 110 -11.63 -13.65 -0.74
C ASN A 110 -10.92 -12.33 -0.44
N ALA A 111 -9.60 -12.34 -0.45
CA ALA A 111 -8.78 -11.16 -0.22
C ALA A 111 -8.67 -10.24 -1.46
N GLY A 112 -9.19 -10.65 -2.62
CA GLY A 112 -9.00 -9.93 -3.88
C GLY A 112 -7.52 -9.78 -4.20
N ASN A 113 -7.06 -8.54 -4.44
CA ASN A 113 -5.64 -8.21 -4.63
C ASN A 113 -4.92 -7.82 -3.33
N SER A 114 -5.62 -7.78 -2.20
CA SER A 114 -5.10 -7.23 -0.95
C SER A 114 -4.11 -8.16 -0.25
N GLY A 115 -2.82 -7.99 -0.51
CA GLY A 115 -1.77 -8.69 0.22
C GLY A 115 -1.73 -8.33 1.71
N THR A 116 -2.18 -7.14 2.10
CA THR A 116 -2.28 -6.74 3.50
C THR A 116 -3.38 -7.51 4.21
N LEU A 117 -4.60 -7.52 3.65
CA LEU A 117 -5.70 -8.32 4.19
C LEU A 117 -5.32 -9.79 4.28
N GLY A 118 -4.89 -10.39 3.14
CA GLY A 118 -4.61 -11.82 3.06
C GLY A 118 -3.58 -12.28 4.10
N ARG A 119 -2.57 -11.45 4.38
CA ARG A 119 -1.53 -11.80 5.37
C ARG A 119 -1.95 -11.53 6.81
N LEU A 120 -2.58 -10.39 7.09
CA LEU A 120 -2.92 -10.01 8.47
C LEU A 120 -4.07 -10.84 9.02
N ILE A 121 -5.09 -11.14 8.21
CA ILE A 121 -6.25 -11.90 8.67
C ILE A 121 -5.87 -13.32 9.13
N MET A 122 -4.84 -13.92 8.51
CA MET A 122 -4.36 -15.25 8.92
C MET A 122 -3.94 -15.29 10.39
N GLY A 123 -3.37 -14.20 10.92
CA GLY A 123 -3.04 -14.08 12.34
C GLY A 123 -4.25 -14.11 13.26
N LEU A 124 -5.41 -13.59 12.81
CA LEU A 124 -6.66 -13.68 13.58
C LEU A 124 -7.34 -15.04 13.47
N LEU A 125 -6.98 -15.84 12.45
CA LEU A 125 -7.62 -17.13 12.16
C LEU A 125 -6.90 -18.32 12.80
N ILE A 126 -5.86 -18.11 13.62
CA ILE A 126 -5.16 -19.21 14.31
C ILE A 126 -6.06 -20.00 15.28
N HIS A 127 -7.20 -19.44 15.68
CA HIS A 127 -8.23 -20.08 16.50
C HIS A 127 -9.47 -20.53 15.71
N SER A 128 -9.39 -20.57 14.37
CA SER A 128 -10.55 -20.91 13.56
C SER A 128 -11.09 -22.30 13.88
N ARG A 129 -12.40 -22.37 14.16
CA ARG A 129 -13.13 -23.62 14.37
C ARG A 129 -13.56 -24.19 13.02
N GLY A 130 -12.88 -25.19 12.52
CA GLY A 130 -13.10 -25.74 11.20
C GLY A 130 -12.18 -25.14 10.13
N THR A 131 -12.39 -25.55 8.87
CA THR A 131 -11.51 -25.16 7.76
C THR A 131 -12.01 -23.89 7.09
N ILE A 132 -11.12 -22.90 6.95
CA ILE A 132 -11.34 -21.68 6.18
C ILE A 132 -10.44 -21.73 4.94
N LYS A 133 -11.01 -21.49 3.75
CA LYS A 133 -10.26 -21.35 2.49
C LYS A 133 -10.05 -19.86 2.18
N LEU A 134 -8.82 -19.42 2.24
CA LEU A 134 -8.42 -18.07 1.81
C LEU A 134 -8.01 -18.08 0.34
N LYS A 135 -8.66 -17.26 -0.49
CA LYS A 135 -8.33 -17.06 -1.91
C LYS A 135 -8.04 -15.59 -2.22
N GLY A 136 -7.39 -15.35 -3.36
CA GLY A 136 -7.13 -14.04 -3.93
C GLY A 136 -7.37 -14.03 -5.41
N ASP A 137 -7.10 -12.88 -6.06
CA ASP A 137 -7.06 -12.79 -7.51
C ASP A 137 -5.79 -13.43 -8.10
N ASN A 138 -5.67 -13.42 -9.43
CA ASN A 138 -4.52 -14.02 -10.13
C ASN A 138 -3.17 -13.40 -9.73
N SER A 139 -3.14 -12.11 -9.38
CA SER A 139 -1.91 -11.44 -8.95
C SER A 139 -1.54 -11.84 -7.51
N LEU A 140 -2.48 -11.80 -6.59
CA LEU A 140 -2.22 -12.16 -5.20
C LEU A 140 -1.92 -13.65 -5.05
N SER A 141 -2.53 -14.51 -5.86
CA SER A 141 -2.35 -15.97 -5.82
C SER A 141 -0.94 -16.42 -6.20
N LYS A 142 -0.19 -15.59 -6.92
CA LYS A 142 1.21 -15.87 -7.28
C LYS A 142 2.21 -15.47 -6.19
N ARG A 143 1.79 -14.68 -5.19
CA ARG A 143 2.70 -14.16 -4.14
C ARG A 143 2.98 -15.21 -3.07
N ASP A 144 4.16 -15.10 -2.47
CA ASP A 144 4.60 -15.98 -1.37
C ASP A 144 3.88 -15.65 -0.06
N PHE A 145 3.25 -16.68 0.53
CA PHE A 145 2.65 -16.67 1.86
C PHE A 145 3.40 -17.57 2.85
N LEU A 146 4.45 -18.30 2.44
CA LEU A 146 5.25 -19.15 3.35
C LEU A 146 5.81 -18.34 4.50
N ARG A 147 6.21 -17.08 4.24
CA ARG A 147 6.69 -16.16 5.29
C ARG A 147 5.67 -15.84 6.38
N ILE A 148 4.36 -16.06 6.12
CA ILE A 148 3.29 -15.91 7.11
C ILE A 148 2.94 -17.28 7.70
N ILE A 149 2.84 -18.31 6.86
CA ILE A 149 2.50 -19.67 7.27
C ILE A 149 3.51 -20.21 8.29
N LYS A 150 4.82 -20.05 8.02
CA LYS A 150 5.89 -20.57 8.90
C LYS A 150 5.76 -20.10 10.36
N PRO A 151 5.68 -18.79 10.68
CA PRO A 151 5.51 -18.36 12.07
C PRO A 151 4.14 -18.74 12.64
N LEU A 152 3.04 -18.69 11.85
CA LEU A 152 1.72 -19.01 12.36
C LEU A 152 1.54 -20.51 12.68
N LYS A 153 2.21 -21.41 11.97
CA LYS A 153 2.28 -22.84 12.32
C LYS A 153 2.87 -23.06 13.72
N LYS A 154 3.84 -22.23 14.13
CA LYS A 154 4.43 -22.34 15.48
C LYS A 154 3.44 -22.07 16.60
N PHE A 155 2.36 -21.31 16.36
CA PHE A 155 1.26 -21.16 17.32
C PHE A 155 0.38 -22.41 17.42
N GLY A 156 0.55 -23.43 16.56
CA GLY A 156 -0.22 -24.67 16.55
C GLY A 156 -1.30 -24.74 15.46
N ALA A 157 -1.52 -23.70 14.68
CA ALA A 157 -2.48 -23.71 13.58
C ALA A 157 -1.94 -24.45 12.35
N ASN A 158 -2.81 -25.11 11.59
CA ASN A 158 -2.48 -25.84 10.37
C ASN A 158 -2.83 -25.05 9.11
N PHE A 159 -1.91 -25.12 8.15
CA PHE A 159 -2.05 -24.43 6.85
C PHE A 159 -1.69 -25.39 5.73
N THR A 160 -2.60 -25.58 4.78
CA THR A 160 -2.36 -26.36 3.56
C THR A 160 -2.41 -25.46 2.34
N SER A 161 -1.36 -25.50 1.53
CA SER A 161 -1.25 -24.67 0.31
C SER A 161 -0.30 -25.35 -0.69
N ASN A 162 -0.44 -25.01 -1.97
CA ASN A 162 0.55 -25.39 -2.96
C ASN A 162 1.72 -24.37 -2.91
N SER A 163 2.90 -24.82 -2.44
CA SER A 163 4.14 -24.02 -2.36
C SER A 163 3.94 -22.64 -1.72
N GLY A 164 3.05 -22.53 -0.71
CA GLY A 164 2.75 -21.27 -0.03
C GLY A 164 1.97 -20.25 -0.86
N LYS A 165 1.34 -20.65 -1.93
CA LYS A 165 0.48 -19.80 -2.77
C LYS A 165 -0.98 -19.96 -2.41
N LEU A 166 -1.80 -18.96 -2.76
CA LEU A 166 -3.26 -19.08 -2.63
C LEU A 166 -3.82 -20.02 -3.71
N PRO A 167 -4.92 -20.77 -3.39
CA PRO A 167 -5.67 -20.72 -2.14
C PRO A 167 -4.98 -21.46 -0.98
N ILE A 168 -5.16 -20.96 0.24
CA ILE A 168 -4.66 -21.57 1.46
C ILE A 168 -5.85 -22.09 2.28
N LYS A 169 -5.82 -23.35 2.71
CA LYS A 169 -6.73 -23.88 3.72
C LYS A 169 -6.12 -23.63 5.10
N ILE A 170 -6.91 -23.06 6.00
CA ILE A 170 -6.51 -22.69 7.36
C ILE A 170 -7.39 -23.45 8.33
N ARG A 171 -6.78 -24.21 9.23
CA ARG A 171 -7.43 -24.86 10.38
C ARG A 171 -6.73 -24.38 11.64
N GLY A 172 -7.43 -23.65 12.48
CA GLY A 172 -6.88 -23.14 13.74
C GLY A 172 -6.63 -24.23 14.75
N THR A 173 -6.18 -23.82 15.94
CA THR A 173 -5.98 -24.68 17.10
C THR A 173 -6.81 -24.16 18.26
N ASN A 174 -7.29 -25.07 19.13
CA ASN A 174 -7.99 -24.70 20.35
C ASN A 174 -7.04 -24.22 21.44
N ASN A 175 -5.75 -24.62 21.36
CA ASN A 175 -4.73 -24.29 22.33
C ASN A 175 -3.46 -23.71 21.65
N PRO A 176 -3.51 -22.44 21.19
CA PRO A 176 -2.33 -21.82 20.60
C PRO A 176 -1.26 -21.56 21.66
N LYS A 177 -0.01 -21.81 21.31
CA LYS A 177 1.15 -21.57 22.17
C LYS A 177 1.87 -20.27 21.78
N PRO A 178 2.36 -19.48 22.77
CA PRO A 178 3.19 -18.31 22.46
C PRO A 178 4.51 -18.74 21.82
N ILE A 179 5.11 -17.84 21.03
CA ILE A 179 6.30 -18.17 20.25
C ILE A 179 7.41 -17.14 20.43
N VAL A 180 8.64 -17.58 20.20
CA VAL A 180 9.78 -16.70 19.89
C VAL A 180 9.98 -16.71 18.38
N TYR A 181 9.94 -15.51 17.75
CA TYR A 181 10.04 -15.39 16.31
C TYR A 181 11.06 -14.32 15.87
N ASN A 182 11.94 -14.70 14.94
CA ASN A 182 12.90 -13.78 14.33
C ASN A 182 12.46 -13.39 12.91
N GLU A 183 12.04 -12.13 12.73
CA GLU A 183 11.66 -11.52 11.45
C GLU A 183 12.88 -10.83 10.85
N THR A 184 13.54 -11.46 9.87
CA THR A 184 14.82 -11.01 9.29
C THR A 184 14.69 -10.17 8.03
N ARG A 185 13.52 -10.17 7.37
CA ARG A 185 13.30 -9.50 6.08
C ARG A 185 12.87 -8.03 6.19
N GLY A 186 12.43 -7.58 7.38
CA GLY A 186 11.86 -6.25 7.58
C GLY A 186 10.42 -6.14 7.04
N SER A 187 9.64 -7.22 7.16
CA SER A 187 8.26 -7.26 6.70
C SER A 187 7.27 -6.83 7.79
N ALA A 188 6.73 -5.63 7.66
CA ALA A 188 5.67 -5.16 8.56
C ALA A 188 4.41 -6.04 8.53
N GLN A 189 4.12 -6.71 7.42
CA GLN A 189 2.95 -7.58 7.30
C GLN A 189 3.14 -8.89 8.07
N VAL A 190 4.32 -9.50 7.99
CA VAL A 190 4.66 -10.70 8.78
C VAL A 190 4.60 -10.36 10.26
N LYS A 191 5.31 -9.33 10.67
CA LYS A 191 5.30 -8.83 12.05
C LYS A 191 3.88 -8.59 12.56
N SER A 192 3.06 -7.83 11.82
CA SER A 192 1.68 -7.55 12.21
C SER A 192 0.81 -8.80 12.31
N SER A 193 0.98 -9.78 11.41
CA SER A 193 0.24 -11.04 11.46
C SER A 193 0.58 -11.85 12.73
N VAL A 194 1.87 -11.94 13.08
CA VAL A 194 2.32 -12.59 14.32
C VAL A 194 1.82 -11.83 15.55
N MET A 195 1.82 -10.49 15.54
CA MET A 195 1.27 -9.66 16.63
C MET A 195 -0.23 -9.91 16.84
N LEU A 196 -1.02 -10.01 15.75
CA LEU A 196 -2.46 -10.30 15.82
C LEU A 196 -2.71 -11.73 16.35
N ALA A 197 -1.89 -12.70 15.96
CA ALA A 197 -1.94 -14.05 16.52
C ALA A 197 -1.62 -14.04 18.02
N ALA A 198 -0.58 -13.31 18.44
CA ALA A 198 -0.18 -13.20 19.83
C ALA A 198 -1.29 -12.63 20.73
N LEU A 199 -2.10 -11.66 20.25
CA LEU A 199 -3.25 -11.14 21.03
C LEU A 199 -4.26 -12.24 21.40
N ASN A 200 -4.42 -13.24 20.54
CA ASN A 200 -5.34 -14.34 20.74
C ASN A 200 -4.71 -15.55 21.47
N THR A 201 -3.43 -15.46 21.86
CA THR A 201 -2.69 -16.57 22.46
C THR A 201 -2.38 -16.26 23.92
N ASP A 202 -2.57 -17.22 24.81
CA ASP A 202 -2.19 -17.06 26.21
C ASP A 202 -0.66 -17.08 26.37
N GLY A 203 -0.15 -16.30 27.32
CA GLY A 203 1.29 -16.19 27.55
C GLY A 203 1.95 -15.06 26.74
N GLU A 204 3.29 -15.03 26.74
CA GLU A 204 4.10 -13.97 26.13
C GLU A 204 4.75 -14.44 24.81
N THR A 205 4.45 -13.75 23.73
CA THR A 205 5.12 -13.91 22.43
C THR A 205 6.22 -12.86 22.28
N LEU A 206 7.43 -13.30 21.91
CA LEU A 206 8.59 -12.45 21.63
C LEU A 206 8.88 -12.39 20.13
N ILE A 207 8.97 -11.18 19.57
CA ILE A 207 9.32 -10.96 18.16
C ILE A 207 10.60 -10.11 18.09
N LYS A 208 11.68 -10.67 17.56
CA LYS A 208 12.85 -9.92 17.12
C LYS A 208 12.65 -9.53 15.66
N ALA A 209 12.35 -8.27 15.37
CA ALA A 209 11.97 -7.82 14.03
C ALA A 209 12.95 -6.82 13.46
N LYS A 210 13.45 -7.05 12.24
CA LYS A 210 14.17 -6.03 11.48
C LYS A 210 13.25 -4.81 11.29
N LYS A 211 13.84 -3.60 11.37
CA LYS A 211 13.07 -2.34 11.31
C LYS A 211 12.19 -2.27 10.08
N SER A 212 10.91 -1.98 10.30
CA SER A 212 9.89 -1.87 9.27
C SER A 212 8.76 -0.94 9.76
N ARG A 213 7.71 -0.76 8.94
CA ARG A 213 6.52 0.02 9.33
C ARG A 213 5.93 -0.49 10.65
N ASN A 214 5.56 0.44 11.54
CA ASN A 214 5.20 0.14 12.93
C ASN A 214 3.76 0.55 13.31
N HIS A 215 2.86 0.65 12.34
CA HIS A 215 1.46 1.03 12.57
C HIS A 215 0.74 0.12 13.59
N SER A 216 1.02 -1.20 13.57
CA SER A 216 0.38 -2.13 14.50
C SER A 216 0.87 -1.91 15.93
N GLU A 217 2.17 -1.68 16.11
CA GLU A 217 2.76 -1.37 17.41
C GLU A 217 2.20 -0.08 18.00
N LEU A 218 2.06 0.95 17.17
CA LEU A 218 1.50 2.24 17.59
C LEU A 218 0.03 2.12 17.99
N LEU A 219 -0.79 1.41 17.18
CA LEU A 219 -2.19 1.15 17.52
C LEU A 219 -2.33 0.32 18.79
N PHE A 220 -1.51 -0.72 18.99
CA PHE A 220 -1.54 -1.55 20.21
C PHE A 220 -1.18 -0.72 21.45
N LYS A 221 -0.14 0.13 21.35
CA LYS A 221 0.23 1.04 22.44
C LYS A 221 -0.89 2.04 22.75
N TYR A 222 -1.47 2.66 21.73
CA TYR A 222 -2.59 3.59 21.89
C TYR A 222 -3.78 2.92 22.61
N LEU A 223 -4.10 1.68 22.26
CA LEU A 223 -5.16 0.90 22.88
C LEU A 223 -4.77 0.34 24.26
N LYS A 224 -3.59 0.68 24.78
CA LYS A 224 -3.05 0.17 26.05
C LYS A 224 -3.06 -1.36 26.13
N LEU A 225 -2.88 -2.02 24.99
CA LEU A 225 -2.70 -3.48 24.95
C LEU A 225 -1.34 -3.85 25.55
N PRO A 226 -1.17 -5.06 26.08
CA PRO A 226 0.04 -5.48 26.76
C PRO A 226 1.18 -5.73 25.77
N ILE A 227 1.70 -4.65 25.19
CA ILE A 227 2.84 -4.64 24.28
C ILE A 227 4.00 -3.83 24.86
N LYS A 228 5.22 -4.40 24.83
CA LYS A 228 6.47 -3.69 25.09
C LYS A 228 7.33 -3.72 23.83
N VAL A 229 7.84 -2.57 23.40
CA VAL A 229 8.71 -2.43 22.22
C VAL A 229 10.01 -1.76 22.64
N GLU A 230 11.09 -2.53 22.56
CA GLU A 230 12.45 -2.05 22.77
C GLU A 230 13.12 -1.81 21.41
N LYS A 231 13.49 -0.55 21.15
CA LYS A 231 14.16 -0.17 19.91
C LYS A 231 15.66 -0.42 20.05
N LYS A 232 16.22 -1.33 19.24
CA LYS A 232 17.66 -1.56 19.10
C LYS A 232 18.19 -0.91 17.81
N LYS A 233 19.51 -0.89 17.61
CA LYS A 233 20.14 -0.25 16.43
C LYS A 233 19.60 -0.79 15.10
N ASN A 234 19.52 -2.11 14.93
CA ASN A 234 19.16 -2.76 13.66
C ASN A 234 17.80 -3.48 13.66
N HIS A 235 17.20 -3.68 14.83
CA HIS A 235 15.95 -4.41 15.01
C HIS A 235 15.16 -3.84 16.18
N ASP A 236 13.91 -4.24 16.29
CA ASP A 236 13.06 -3.98 17.44
C ASP A 236 12.76 -5.32 18.14
N LEU A 237 12.76 -5.33 19.49
CA LEU A 237 12.25 -6.43 20.29
C LEU A 237 10.84 -6.09 20.72
N ILE A 238 9.88 -6.94 20.38
CA ILE A 238 8.47 -6.74 20.64
C ILE A 238 7.97 -7.90 21.48
N LYS A 239 7.52 -7.59 22.70
CA LYS A 239 6.89 -8.54 23.62
C LYS A 239 5.40 -8.27 23.66
N ILE A 240 4.58 -9.31 23.52
CA ILE A 240 3.11 -9.20 23.54
C ILE A 240 2.59 -10.29 24.46
N LYS A 241 1.86 -9.88 25.51
CA LYS A 241 1.11 -10.79 26.38
C LYS A 241 -0.34 -10.84 25.87
N GLY A 242 -0.82 -12.03 25.53
CA GLY A 242 -2.12 -12.19 24.88
C GLY A 242 -3.32 -12.22 25.83
N LYS A 243 -4.51 -12.43 25.24
CA LYS A 243 -5.81 -12.59 25.91
C LYS A 243 -6.26 -11.44 26.83
N LYS A 244 -5.99 -10.19 26.43
CA LYS A 244 -6.58 -9.02 27.07
C LYS A 244 -7.74 -8.48 26.25
N LYS A 245 -8.80 -7.99 26.88
CA LYS A 245 -9.94 -7.33 26.20
C LYS A 245 -9.44 -6.16 25.36
N ILE A 246 -9.92 -6.07 24.11
CA ILE A 246 -9.58 -4.96 23.21
C ILE A 246 -10.68 -3.90 23.34
N PRO A 247 -10.35 -2.64 23.72
CA PRO A 247 -11.31 -1.57 23.80
C PRO A 247 -11.80 -1.13 22.42
N SER A 248 -12.86 -0.32 22.39
CA SER A 248 -13.32 0.31 21.15
C SER A 248 -12.25 1.20 20.53
N LEU A 249 -12.21 1.23 19.20
CA LEU A 249 -11.25 2.03 18.44
C LEU A 249 -11.98 3.07 17.57
N ASN A 250 -12.33 4.21 18.18
CA ASN A 250 -12.82 5.36 17.43
C ASN A 250 -11.65 6.10 16.79
N TYR A 251 -11.59 6.16 15.45
CA TYR A 251 -10.39 6.58 14.74
C TYR A 251 -10.69 7.40 13.48
N LYS A 252 -10.11 8.59 13.37
CA LYS A 252 -10.09 9.34 12.11
C LYS A 252 -8.85 8.93 11.33
N ILE A 253 -9.02 8.17 10.26
CA ILE A 253 -7.88 7.69 9.48
C ILE A 253 -7.17 8.88 8.83
N PRO A 254 -5.85 9.09 9.09
CA PRO A 254 -5.11 10.19 8.46
C PRO A 254 -4.85 9.92 6.97
N SER A 255 -4.58 10.98 6.20
CA SER A 255 -4.28 10.88 4.78
C SER A 255 -3.05 10.00 4.52
N ASP A 256 -3.14 9.13 3.51
CA ASP A 256 -2.08 8.19 3.14
C ASP A 256 -0.90 8.92 2.49
N ILE A 257 0.27 8.89 3.12
CA ILE A 257 1.50 9.48 2.58
C ILE A 257 1.89 8.89 1.21
N SER A 258 1.62 7.61 0.97
CA SER A 258 1.88 6.97 -0.32
C SER A 258 0.96 7.49 -1.43
N SER A 259 -0.30 7.83 -1.10
CA SER A 259 -1.22 8.49 -2.03
C SER A 259 -0.86 9.97 -2.22
N CYS A 260 -0.43 10.64 -1.15
CA CYS A 260 0.09 12.01 -1.22
C CYS A 260 1.32 12.12 -2.12
N ALA A 261 2.17 11.09 -2.18
CA ALA A 261 3.41 11.05 -2.93
C ALA A 261 3.23 11.41 -4.42
N PHE A 262 2.14 10.97 -5.05
CA PHE A 262 1.83 11.29 -6.44
C PHE A 262 1.65 12.80 -6.65
N PHE A 263 0.95 13.46 -5.76
CA PHE A 263 0.70 14.90 -5.81
C PHE A 263 1.92 15.71 -5.39
N ILE A 264 2.73 15.20 -4.46
CA ILE A 264 4.01 15.79 -4.09
C ILE A 264 4.93 15.83 -5.31
N VAL A 265 5.13 14.70 -6.01
CA VAL A 265 6.00 14.62 -7.18
C VAL A 265 5.44 15.45 -8.34
N LEU A 266 4.12 15.41 -8.57
CA LEU A 266 3.49 16.26 -9.56
C LEU A 266 3.82 17.74 -9.30
N THR A 267 3.67 18.21 -8.05
CA THR A 267 3.87 19.62 -7.71
C THR A 267 5.33 20.04 -7.82
N ILE A 268 6.28 19.24 -7.30
CA ILE A 268 7.71 19.61 -7.33
C ILE A 268 8.28 19.68 -8.74
N LEU A 269 7.72 18.88 -9.67
CA LEU A 269 8.18 18.83 -11.07
C LEU A 269 7.36 19.71 -12.03
N SER A 270 6.21 20.25 -11.60
CA SER A 270 5.41 21.22 -12.38
C SER A 270 6.01 22.61 -12.31
N LYS A 271 5.68 23.49 -13.29
CA LYS A 271 6.09 24.89 -13.28
C LYS A 271 5.27 25.71 -12.29
N ASN A 272 5.90 26.58 -11.51
CA ASN A 272 5.29 27.61 -10.64
C ASN A 272 4.05 27.16 -9.83
N SER A 273 4.04 25.90 -9.39
CA SER A 273 2.89 25.31 -8.71
C SER A 273 3.10 25.25 -7.20
N LYS A 274 1.98 25.32 -6.47
CA LYS A 274 1.90 25.17 -5.01
C LYS A 274 0.76 24.26 -4.62
N LEU A 275 1.00 23.38 -3.66
CA LEU A 275 -0.01 22.47 -3.13
C LEU A 275 0.08 22.40 -1.62
N LYS A 276 -1.08 22.49 -0.94
CA LYS A 276 -1.21 22.13 0.47
C LYS A 276 -1.99 20.83 0.57
N ILE A 277 -1.43 19.83 1.24
CA ILE A 277 -2.11 18.56 1.55
C ILE A 277 -2.30 18.49 3.05
N ARG A 278 -3.57 18.33 3.49
CA ARG A 278 -3.92 18.37 4.91
C ARG A 278 -3.87 16.99 5.55
N ASN A 279 -3.56 16.98 6.85
CA ASN A 279 -3.71 15.82 7.75
C ASN A 279 -2.99 14.56 7.28
N VAL A 280 -1.76 14.71 6.77
CA VAL A 280 -0.96 13.61 6.22
C VAL A 280 -0.29 12.84 7.34
N ASN A 281 -0.35 11.51 7.28
CA ASN A 281 0.46 10.64 8.15
C ASN A 281 1.94 10.81 7.80
N ILE A 282 2.71 11.29 8.75
CA ILE A 282 4.16 11.47 8.62
C ILE A 282 4.95 10.54 9.56
N ASN A 283 4.42 9.35 9.81
CA ASN A 283 5.12 8.32 10.57
C ASN A 283 6.57 8.15 10.06
N PRO A 284 7.60 8.24 10.92
CA PRO A 284 9.00 8.14 10.52
C PRO A 284 9.32 6.86 9.72
N SER A 285 8.61 5.76 9.99
CA SER A 285 8.76 4.51 9.24
C SER A 285 8.18 4.52 7.82
N ARG A 286 7.53 5.62 7.41
CA ARG A 286 6.82 5.79 6.13
C ARG A 286 7.30 6.96 5.27
N ILE A 287 8.08 7.89 5.82
CA ILE A 287 8.46 9.13 5.14
C ILE A 287 9.84 9.08 4.46
N GLY A 288 10.32 7.89 4.13
CA GLY A 288 11.61 7.72 3.43
C GLY A 288 11.69 8.51 2.13
N MET A 289 10.58 8.59 1.37
CA MET A 289 10.53 9.44 0.19
C MET A 289 10.78 10.91 0.50
N LEU A 290 10.21 11.46 1.58
CA LEU A 290 10.44 12.87 1.95
C LEU A 290 11.91 13.12 2.30
N HIS A 291 12.59 12.15 2.93
CA HIS A 291 14.02 12.23 3.20
C HIS A 291 14.84 12.18 1.91
N ILE A 292 14.51 11.26 1.00
CA ILE A 292 15.16 11.17 -0.32
C ILE A 292 14.97 12.48 -1.10
N LEU A 293 13.78 13.04 -1.16
CA LEU A 293 13.48 14.30 -1.81
C LEU A 293 14.27 15.46 -1.19
N LYS A 294 14.43 15.50 0.14
CA LYS A 294 15.27 16.48 0.84
C LYS A 294 16.73 16.39 0.38
N LEU A 295 17.29 15.16 0.27
CA LEU A 295 18.63 14.93 -0.26
C LEU A 295 18.78 15.40 -1.71
N MET A 296 17.72 15.29 -2.51
CA MET A 296 17.66 15.79 -3.89
C MET A 296 17.45 17.32 -3.99
N GLY A 297 17.42 18.03 -2.86
CA GLY A 297 17.29 19.49 -2.81
C GLY A 297 15.86 20.02 -2.76
N VAL A 298 14.86 19.14 -2.62
CA VAL A 298 13.44 19.52 -2.51
C VAL A 298 13.12 19.98 -1.08
N LYS A 299 12.47 21.15 -0.96
CA LYS A 299 11.98 21.68 0.32
C LYS A 299 10.47 21.47 0.46
N ILE A 300 10.04 20.71 1.47
CA ILE A 300 8.64 20.47 1.81
C ILE A 300 8.43 21.01 3.24
N LYS A 301 7.57 22.04 3.38
CA LYS A 301 7.25 22.61 4.69
C LYS A 301 6.18 21.75 5.37
N LYS A 302 6.42 21.35 6.62
CA LYS A 302 5.47 20.68 7.48
C LYS A 302 4.88 21.71 8.44
N THR A 303 3.57 21.75 8.55
CA THR A 303 2.82 22.63 9.48
C THR A 303 1.80 21.80 10.23
N ASN A 304 1.24 22.32 11.31
CA ASN A 304 0.25 21.62 12.14
C ASN A 304 0.72 20.22 12.59
N LEU A 305 1.98 20.15 13.03
CA LEU A 305 2.58 18.93 13.57
C LEU A 305 1.85 18.54 14.86
N ARG A 306 1.42 17.27 14.90
CA ARG A 306 0.76 16.74 16.11
C ARG A 306 0.87 15.22 16.15
N GLU A 307 0.77 14.69 17.34
CA GLU A 307 0.51 13.28 17.56
C GLU A 307 -1.00 13.02 17.61
N TYR A 308 -1.43 11.94 16.97
CA TYR A 308 -2.80 11.49 16.98
C TYR A 308 -2.84 9.96 17.09
N LYS A 309 -3.23 9.48 18.26
CA LYS A 309 -3.42 8.05 18.54
C LYS A 309 -2.17 7.21 18.15
N GLY A 310 -1.01 7.72 18.55
CA GLY A 310 0.31 7.12 18.30
C GLY A 310 0.92 7.42 16.94
N GLU A 311 0.19 8.01 16.00
CA GLU A 311 0.71 8.42 14.69
C GLU A 311 1.05 9.91 14.66
N PHE A 312 2.13 10.28 13.94
CA PHE A 312 2.48 11.68 13.71
C PHE A 312 1.81 12.19 12.43
N LEU A 313 1.19 13.36 12.55
CA LEU A 313 0.45 14.00 11.47
C LEU A 313 0.97 15.41 11.20
N ALA A 314 0.91 15.84 9.93
CA ALA A 314 1.18 17.20 9.52
C ALA A 314 0.35 17.62 8.30
N ASP A 315 0.23 18.92 8.09
CA ASP A 315 -0.09 19.47 6.78
C ASP A 315 1.21 19.65 6.00
N LEU A 316 1.24 19.25 4.74
CA LEU A 316 2.39 19.41 3.86
C LEU A 316 2.16 20.57 2.90
N ILE A 317 3.10 21.50 2.83
CA ILE A 317 3.11 22.58 1.83
C ILE A 317 4.26 22.32 0.87
N ILE A 318 3.92 22.08 -0.38
CA ILE A 318 4.82 21.72 -1.47
C ILE A 318 4.84 22.86 -2.49
N ARG A 319 6.02 23.14 -3.04
CA ARG A 319 6.22 24.10 -4.14
C ARG A 319 7.04 23.46 -5.24
N SER A 320 6.91 23.96 -6.45
CA SER A 320 7.78 23.60 -7.58
C SER A 320 9.24 23.78 -7.22
N THR A 321 10.09 22.88 -7.71
CA THR A 321 11.53 22.88 -7.45
C THR A 321 12.28 23.04 -8.75
N LYS A 322 13.01 24.16 -8.92
CA LYS A 322 13.74 24.49 -10.16
C LYS A 322 14.97 23.61 -10.37
N LYS A 323 15.75 23.37 -9.30
CA LYS A 323 17.02 22.63 -9.36
C LYS A 323 16.91 21.35 -8.52
N ILE A 324 17.02 20.20 -9.16
CA ILE A 324 16.99 18.87 -8.52
C ILE A 324 18.37 18.24 -8.68
N LYS A 325 18.94 17.76 -7.57
CA LYS A 325 20.26 17.11 -7.53
C LYS A 325 20.12 15.62 -7.65
N ALA A 326 21.01 14.99 -8.39
CA ALA A 326 21.17 13.54 -8.37
C ALA A 326 21.76 13.08 -7.02
N ILE A 327 21.48 11.85 -6.66
CA ILE A 327 21.93 11.28 -5.37
C ILE A 327 22.43 9.85 -5.52
N ASN A 328 23.37 9.48 -4.64
CA ASN A 328 23.68 8.10 -4.32
C ASN A 328 22.88 7.72 -3.06
N CYS A 329 21.72 7.08 -3.27
CA CYS A 329 20.73 6.85 -2.22
C CYS A 329 21.18 5.75 -1.24
N SER A 330 21.16 6.05 0.06
CA SER A 330 21.39 5.04 1.09
C SER A 330 20.27 4.00 1.12
N SER A 331 20.61 2.72 1.09
CA SER A 331 19.66 1.61 1.21
C SER A 331 18.93 1.56 2.56
N LYS A 332 19.39 2.28 3.58
CA LYS A 332 18.68 2.43 4.87
C LYS A 332 17.30 3.06 4.72
N LEU A 333 17.08 3.85 3.66
CA LEU A 333 15.78 4.49 3.37
C LEU A 333 14.81 3.59 2.61
N ASN A 334 15.26 2.44 2.08
CA ASN A 334 14.45 1.60 1.18
C ASN A 334 13.14 1.14 1.81
N SER A 335 13.17 0.61 3.04
CA SER A 335 11.97 0.08 3.69
C SER A 335 10.90 1.16 3.94
N SER A 336 11.32 2.38 4.26
CA SER A 336 10.42 3.52 4.51
C SER A 336 9.94 4.24 3.25
N ALA A 337 10.58 3.98 2.08
CA ALA A 337 10.23 4.55 0.78
C ALA A 337 9.80 3.49 -0.25
N ILE A 338 9.67 2.22 0.16
CA ILE A 338 9.55 1.07 -0.75
C ILE A 338 8.39 1.19 -1.76
N ASP A 339 7.33 1.87 -1.38
CA ASP A 339 6.17 2.01 -2.24
C ASP A 339 6.24 3.25 -3.15
N GLU A 340 7.18 4.14 -2.96
CA GLU A 340 7.31 5.43 -3.66
C GLU A 340 8.45 5.46 -4.69
N PHE A 341 9.24 4.38 -4.84
CA PHE A 341 10.42 4.39 -5.72
C PHE A 341 10.11 4.70 -7.19
N LEU A 342 8.96 4.26 -7.74
CA LEU A 342 8.58 4.62 -9.11
C LEU A 342 8.49 6.15 -9.29
N LEU A 343 7.98 6.86 -8.29
CA LEU A 343 7.91 8.32 -8.28
C LEU A 343 9.27 8.96 -8.06
N ILE A 344 10.10 8.40 -7.18
CA ILE A 344 11.47 8.83 -6.94
C ILE A 344 12.29 8.73 -8.24
N PHE A 345 12.07 7.69 -9.04
CA PHE A 345 12.72 7.54 -10.36
C PHE A 345 12.31 8.65 -11.33
N LEU A 346 11.05 9.14 -11.30
CA LEU A 346 10.64 10.30 -12.09
C LEU A 346 11.37 11.58 -11.65
N VAL A 347 11.58 11.76 -10.34
CA VAL A 347 12.34 12.89 -9.81
C VAL A 347 13.81 12.78 -10.24
N ALA A 348 14.39 11.57 -10.16
CA ALA A 348 15.76 11.32 -10.63
C ALA A 348 15.92 11.53 -12.15
N ALA A 349 14.88 11.25 -12.94
CA ALA A 349 14.86 11.53 -14.38
C ALA A 349 15.01 13.03 -14.70
N LYS A 350 14.57 13.92 -13.81
CA LYS A 350 14.67 15.38 -13.95
C LYS A 350 15.88 15.97 -13.20
N ALA A 351 16.67 15.18 -12.48
CA ALA A 351 17.81 15.64 -11.71
C ALA A 351 19.03 15.93 -12.62
N LYS A 352 19.89 16.87 -12.20
CA LYS A 352 21.20 17.07 -12.84
C LYS A 352 22.18 16.02 -12.32
N GLY A 353 22.72 15.17 -13.20
CA GLY A 353 23.70 14.12 -12.88
C GLY A 353 23.10 12.72 -12.82
N VAL A 354 23.81 11.81 -12.16
CA VAL A 354 23.47 10.37 -12.11
C VAL A 354 23.01 9.98 -10.72
N SER A 355 21.77 9.46 -10.61
CA SER A 355 21.24 8.93 -9.37
C SER A 355 21.41 7.41 -9.30
N TYR A 356 21.79 6.88 -8.13
CA TYR A 356 21.97 5.45 -7.92
C TYR A 356 21.18 4.94 -6.72
N PHE A 357 20.36 3.89 -6.95
CA PHE A 357 19.52 3.24 -5.96
C PHE A 357 19.86 1.75 -5.89
N ARG A 358 20.18 1.24 -4.68
CA ARG A 358 20.65 -0.13 -4.44
C ARG A 358 19.70 -0.91 -3.53
N ASN A 359 19.84 -2.24 -3.53
CA ASN A 359 19.10 -3.17 -2.64
C ASN A 359 17.58 -3.05 -2.77
N LEU A 360 17.08 -2.93 -4.01
CA LEU A 360 15.67 -2.75 -4.34
C LEU A 360 14.97 -4.04 -4.82
N SER A 361 15.53 -5.22 -4.59
CA SER A 361 14.94 -6.50 -5.02
C SER A 361 13.49 -6.69 -4.56
N GLU A 362 13.14 -6.22 -3.36
CA GLU A 362 11.75 -6.24 -2.83
C GLU A 362 10.72 -5.53 -3.73
N LEU A 363 11.14 -4.61 -4.60
CA LEU A 363 10.23 -3.96 -5.57
C LEU A 363 9.70 -4.95 -6.61
N ASN A 364 10.44 -6.01 -6.91
CA ASN A 364 10.00 -7.03 -7.86
C ASN A 364 9.04 -8.06 -7.25
N GLU A 365 8.90 -8.07 -5.91
CA GLU A 365 7.97 -8.94 -5.16
C GLU A 365 6.60 -8.29 -4.89
N LYS A 366 6.31 -7.14 -5.53
CA LYS A 366 5.05 -6.41 -5.39
C LYS A 366 3.98 -6.94 -6.38
N GLU A 367 2.96 -6.13 -6.67
CA GLU A 367 1.87 -6.44 -7.60
C GLU A 367 2.38 -6.74 -9.02
N SER A 368 3.42 -6.03 -9.42
CA SER A 368 4.23 -6.25 -10.61
C SER A 368 5.71 -6.11 -10.24
N PRO A 369 6.65 -6.53 -11.10
CA PRO A 369 8.09 -6.30 -10.87
C PRO A 369 8.39 -4.80 -11.06
N ARG A 370 8.11 -4.00 -10.01
CA ARG A 370 8.14 -2.52 -10.06
C ARG A 370 9.49 -1.94 -10.42
N LEU A 371 10.59 -2.58 -10.01
CA LEU A 371 11.93 -2.11 -10.39
C LEU A 371 12.12 -2.19 -11.91
N LYS A 372 11.71 -3.32 -12.53
CA LYS A 372 11.72 -3.49 -13.99
C LYS A 372 10.76 -2.50 -14.68
N TRP A 373 9.57 -2.27 -14.09
CA TRP A 373 8.62 -1.29 -14.64
C TRP A 373 9.12 0.14 -14.54
N GLY A 374 9.84 0.51 -13.47
CA GLY A 374 10.49 1.81 -13.34
C GLY A 374 11.49 2.05 -14.48
N SER A 375 12.38 1.09 -14.73
CA SER A 375 13.31 1.13 -15.86
C SER A 375 12.59 1.22 -17.20
N LYS A 376 11.53 0.42 -17.41
CA LYS A 376 10.75 0.42 -18.67
C LYS A 376 10.07 1.77 -18.93
N ILE A 377 9.51 2.42 -17.89
CA ILE A 377 8.91 3.75 -18.02
C ILE A 377 10.00 4.77 -18.42
N LEU A 378 11.14 4.76 -17.72
CA LEU A 378 12.27 5.65 -18.01
C LEU A 378 12.79 5.48 -19.44
N ASN A 379 12.97 4.24 -19.91
CA ASN A 379 13.40 3.95 -21.30
C ASN A 379 12.38 4.49 -22.31
N LYS A 380 11.08 4.31 -22.06
CA LYS A 380 10.03 4.88 -22.93
C LYS A 380 10.06 6.41 -22.94
N MET A 381 10.45 7.02 -21.85
CA MET A 381 10.64 8.50 -21.75
C MET A 381 11.94 8.98 -22.43
N GLY A 382 12.85 8.08 -22.84
CA GLY A 382 14.16 8.43 -23.41
C GLY A 382 15.23 8.67 -22.34
N ILE A 383 15.01 8.26 -21.10
CA ILE A 383 15.99 8.39 -20.01
C ILE A 383 16.88 7.15 -19.98
N ARG A 384 18.17 7.37 -20.20
CA ARG A 384 19.20 6.33 -20.04
C ARG A 384 19.21 5.84 -18.59
N ASN A 385 19.14 4.53 -18.41
CA ASN A 385 19.29 3.91 -17.10
C ASN A 385 19.94 2.52 -17.22
N ILE A 386 20.60 2.08 -16.15
CA ILE A 386 21.24 0.76 -16.05
C ILE A 386 20.56 0.03 -14.93
N LEU A 387 19.87 -1.07 -15.27
CA LEU A 387 19.11 -1.90 -14.38
C LEU A 387 19.84 -3.20 -14.06
N THR A 388 19.85 -3.57 -12.78
CA THR A 388 20.20 -4.94 -12.32
C THR A 388 19.00 -5.55 -11.58
N ASN A 389 19.11 -6.79 -11.14
CA ASN A 389 18.04 -7.44 -10.36
C ASN A 389 17.71 -6.71 -9.02
N LYS A 390 18.62 -5.91 -8.50
CA LYS A 390 18.51 -5.24 -7.19
C LYS A 390 18.89 -3.76 -7.18
N SER A 391 19.22 -3.17 -8.32
CA SER A 391 19.64 -1.76 -8.36
C SER A 391 19.28 -1.10 -9.69
N ILE A 392 19.27 0.25 -9.68
CA ILE A 392 19.12 1.05 -10.88
C ILE A 392 19.98 2.31 -10.78
N LYS A 393 20.73 2.61 -11.87
CA LYS A 393 21.36 3.93 -12.12
C LYS A 393 20.50 4.70 -13.11
N ILE A 394 20.23 5.96 -12.84
CA ILE A 394 19.39 6.83 -13.69
C ILE A 394 20.20 8.06 -14.07
N TYR A 395 20.39 8.27 -15.36
CA TYR A 395 21.06 9.44 -15.93
C TYR A 395 20.02 10.53 -16.15
N GLY A 396 19.96 11.48 -15.24
CA GLY A 396 18.95 12.52 -15.25
C GLY A 396 19.14 13.53 -16.36
N ASN A 397 18.03 14.09 -16.85
CA ASN A 397 18.00 15.16 -17.84
C ASN A 397 17.07 16.29 -17.34
N PRO A 398 17.62 17.40 -16.82
CA PRO A 398 16.84 18.56 -16.34
C PRO A 398 15.91 19.14 -17.40
N ASN A 399 16.28 19.04 -18.67
CA ASN A 399 15.55 19.59 -19.81
C ASN A 399 14.63 18.55 -20.48
N LEU A 400 14.40 17.40 -19.83
CA LEU A 400 13.58 16.35 -20.40
C LEU A 400 12.18 16.87 -20.79
N GLU A 401 11.89 16.73 -22.05
CA GLU A 401 10.60 16.99 -22.68
C GLU A 401 10.28 15.89 -23.69
N ILE A 402 9.08 15.33 -23.59
CA ILE A 402 8.67 14.21 -24.43
C ILE A 402 7.74 14.76 -25.50
N LYS A 403 8.03 14.44 -26.80
CA LYS A 403 7.20 14.80 -27.95
C LYS A 403 6.57 13.59 -28.64
N LYS A 404 7.01 12.37 -28.26
CA LYS A 404 6.59 11.11 -28.90
C LYS A 404 5.37 10.49 -28.24
N LYS A 405 4.78 9.50 -28.95
CA LYS A 405 3.70 8.65 -28.43
C LYS A 405 4.27 7.58 -27.49
N ILE A 406 3.64 7.41 -26.31
CA ILE A 406 4.01 6.41 -25.30
C ILE A 406 2.78 5.58 -24.94
N VAL A 407 2.91 4.26 -25.04
CA VAL A 407 1.88 3.31 -24.66
C VAL A 407 2.35 2.50 -23.44
N ILE A 408 1.53 2.50 -22.38
CA ILE A 408 1.75 1.72 -21.15
C ILE A 408 0.64 0.69 -21.00
N LYS A 409 0.99 -0.59 -21.14
CA LYS A 409 0.07 -1.74 -21.04
C LYS A 409 0.76 -2.96 -20.44
N ASN A 410 -0.02 -3.99 -20.07
CA ASN A 410 0.47 -5.30 -19.59
C ASN A 410 1.29 -5.24 -18.29
N PHE A 411 0.94 -4.33 -17.37
CA PHE A 411 1.61 -4.15 -16.08
C PHE A 411 0.86 -4.83 -14.91
N LEU A 412 0.17 -5.92 -15.17
CA LEU A 412 -0.53 -6.76 -14.17
C LEU A 412 -1.54 -5.97 -13.31
N LYS A 413 -2.13 -4.91 -13.88
CA LYS A 413 -3.06 -3.99 -13.18
C LYS A 413 -2.45 -3.34 -11.92
N ASP A 414 -1.12 -3.17 -11.89
CA ASP A 414 -0.46 -2.48 -10.77
C ASP A 414 -0.83 -0.99 -10.75
N HIS A 415 -1.59 -0.61 -9.74
CA HIS A 415 -2.07 0.76 -9.57
C HIS A 415 -0.94 1.80 -9.49
N ARG A 416 0.25 1.42 -8.95
CA ARG A 416 1.38 2.36 -8.86
C ARG A 416 2.03 2.60 -10.21
N VAL A 417 2.14 1.57 -11.04
CA VAL A 417 2.61 1.73 -12.43
C VAL A 417 1.66 2.64 -13.20
N PHE A 418 0.34 2.40 -13.08
CA PHE A 418 -0.66 3.25 -13.70
C PHE A 418 -0.53 4.72 -13.26
N MET A 419 -0.63 4.98 -11.95
CA MET A 419 -0.60 6.34 -11.41
C MET A 419 0.73 7.05 -11.68
N THR A 420 1.87 6.36 -11.60
CA THR A 420 3.18 6.93 -11.95
C THR A 420 3.25 7.33 -13.41
N SER A 421 2.69 6.53 -14.33
CA SER A 421 2.62 6.84 -15.75
C SER A 421 1.76 8.08 -16.04
N VAL A 422 0.64 8.23 -15.32
CA VAL A 422 -0.19 9.46 -15.36
C VAL A 422 0.62 10.68 -14.93
N ILE A 423 1.33 10.58 -13.80
CA ILE A 423 2.17 11.67 -13.31
C ILE A 423 3.28 12.00 -14.31
N ALA A 424 3.92 10.98 -14.89
CA ALA A 424 4.96 11.18 -15.93
C ALA A 424 4.41 11.93 -17.15
N ALA A 425 3.26 11.54 -17.66
CA ALA A 425 2.59 12.20 -18.80
C ALA A 425 2.32 13.69 -18.53
N LEU A 426 1.75 13.99 -17.35
CA LEU A 426 1.40 15.36 -16.94
C LEU A 426 2.60 16.27 -16.72
N ILE A 427 3.76 15.72 -16.40
CA ILE A 427 4.98 16.48 -16.13
C ILE A 427 5.82 16.66 -17.40
N PHE A 428 6.09 15.56 -18.11
CA PHE A 428 7.09 15.51 -19.17
C PHE A 428 6.49 15.71 -20.57
N GLY A 429 5.14 15.67 -20.70
CA GLY A 429 4.47 15.83 -22.00
C GLY A 429 4.47 14.54 -22.81
N GLY A 430 4.21 14.66 -24.12
CA GLY A 430 4.01 13.55 -25.05
C GLY A 430 2.56 13.12 -25.17
N ASP A 431 2.28 12.19 -26.11
CA ASP A 431 0.95 11.54 -26.27
C ASP A 431 0.95 10.20 -25.57
N TRP A 432 0.36 10.13 -24.38
CA TRP A 432 0.34 8.92 -23.56
C TRP A 432 -1.00 8.20 -23.67
N SER A 433 -0.92 6.90 -23.91
CA SER A 433 -2.04 5.96 -23.80
C SER A 433 -1.75 4.96 -22.69
N ILE A 434 -2.54 5.01 -21.59
CA ILE A 434 -2.30 4.21 -20.40
C ILE A 434 -3.49 3.31 -20.14
N ALA A 435 -3.29 2.00 -20.19
CA ALA A 435 -4.33 1.00 -19.99
C ALA A 435 -4.65 0.75 -18.50
N ASN A 436 -5.76 0.05 -18.24
CA ASN A 436 -6.17 -0.42 -16.91
C ASN A 436 -6.43 0.70 -15.88
N LYS A 437 -7.21 1.73 -16.26
CA LYS A 437 -7.63 2.80 -15.31
C LYS A 437 -8.28 2.27 -14.04
N GLU A 438 -8.93 1.12 -14.12
CA GLU A 438 -9.57 0.46 -12.98
C GLU A 438 -8.58 0.01 -11.87
N ALA A 439 -7.28 -0.07 -12.19
CA ALA A 439 -6.25 -0.43 -11.22
C ALA A 439 -6.24 0.48 -9.99
N ILE A 440 -6.64 1.75 -10.12
CA ILE A 440 -6.69 2.70 -9.00
C ILE A 440 -7.70 2.30 -7.92
N LYS A 441 -8.74 1.52 -8.25
CA LYS A 441 -9.77 1.09 -7.30
C LYS A 441 -9.19 0.29 -6.13
N THR A 442 -8.08 -0.40 -6.35
CA THR A 442 -7.44 -1.22 -5.30
C THR A 442 -6.87 -0.41 -4.14
N SER A 443 -6.46 0.86 -4.39
CA SER A 443 -5.74 1.65 -3.37
C SER A 443 -6.04 3.13 -3.34
N PHE A 444 -6.50 3.74 -4.44
CA PHE A 444 -6.77 5.17 -4.52
C PHE A 444 -7.85 5.51 -5.55
N PRO A 445 -9.13 5.15 -5.28
CA PRO A 445 -10.22 5.30 -6.24
C PRO A 445 -10.43 6.74 -6.75
N SER A 446 -10.18 7.75 -5.93
CA SER A 446 -10.39 9.15 -6.31
C SER A 446 -9.20 9.80 -7.03
N PHE A 447 -8.12 9.07 -7.32
CA PHE A 447 -6.89 9.60 -7.91
C PHE A 447 -7.15 10.47 -9.15
N LEU A 448 -7.84 9.94 -10.16
CA LEU A 448 -8.12 10.69 -11.39
C LEU A 448 -9.01 11.92 -11.15
N LYS A 449 -9.98 11.82 -10.23
CA LYS A 449 -10.81 12.98 -9.83
C LYS A 449 -9.95 14.10 -9.24
N LYS A 450 -9.00 13.75 -8.36
CA LYS A 450 -8.12 14.74 -7.74
C LYS A 450 -7.11 15.34 -8.73
N ILE A 451 -6.59 14.54 -9.64
CA ILE A 451 -5.71 15.02 -10.72
C ILE A 451 -6.46 16.02 -11.63
N LYS A 452 -7.71 15.72 -12.01
CA LYS A 452 -8.56 16.64 -12.76
C LYS A 452 -8.86 17.92 -11.99
N TYR A 453 -9.08 17.86 -10.67
CA TYR A 453 -9.25 19.02 -9.81
C TYR A 453 -8.04 19.95 -9.81
N LEU A 454 -6.82 19.43 -10.00
CA LEU A 454 -5.60 20.21 -10.16
C LEU A 454 -5.44 20.83 -11.56
N GLY A 455 -6.36 20.56 -12.49
CA GLY A 455 -6.35 21.13 -13.84
C GLY A 455 -5.85 20.20 -14.94
N ALA A 456 -5.64 18.91 -14.66
CA ALA A 456 -5.21 17.97 -15.69
C ALA A 456 -6.35 17.63 -16.68
N LYS A 457 -6.04 17.67 -17.98
CA LYS A 457 -6.94 17.19 -19.06
C LYS A 457 -6.62 15.72 -19.33
N ILE A 458 -7.58 14.84 -19.04
CA ILE A 458 -7.49 13.38 -19.20
C ILE A 458 -8.74 12.91 -19.94
N HIS A 459 -8.51 12.22 -21.06
CA HIS A 459 -9.53 11.65 -21.95
C HIS A 459 -9.65 10.14 -21.83
#